data_2c8115e165e56124b9601a1c3ebaf034
#
_entry.id   2c8115e165e56124b9601a1c3ebaf034
#
_cell.length_a   1.000
_cell.length_b   1.000
_cell.length_c   1.000
_cell.angle_alpha   90.00
_cell.angle_beta   90.00
_cell.angle_gamma   90.00
#
_symmetry.space_group_name_H-M   'P 1'
#
loop_
_entity.id
_entity.type
_entity.pdbx_description
1 polymer ?
#
loop_
_entity_poly.entity_id
_entity_poly.type
_entity_poly.pdbx_seq_one_letter_code
_entity_poly.pdbx_strand_id
1 'polypeptide(L)' 'MQRRYKYNTTNRCDKCGNLDAKLYEVIKIDDVWNEDIEAYEEAEIIDHEVCICTRCGYEEKI' A
#
# COMPACT_ATOMS: atom_id res chain seq x y z
N MET A 1 -0.41 10.95 0.80
CA MET A 1 -0.03 9.54 0.54
C MET A 1 -0.71 9.05 -0.71
N GLN A 2 -0.03 8.22 -1.46
CA GLN A 2 -0.57 7.61 -2.67
C GLN A 2 -0.73 6.11 -2.45
N ARG A 3 -1.71 5.52 -3.14
CA ARG A 3 -1.91 4.08 -3.16
C ARG A 3 -1.56 3.56 -4.55
N ARG A 4 -0.79 2.49 -4.60
CA ARG A 4 -0.41 1.83 -5.85
C ARG A 4 -0.91 0.39 -5.81
N TYR A 5 -1.73 0.03 -6.80
CA TYR A 5 -2.23 -1.33 -6.95
C TYR A 5 -1.08 -2.30 -7.25
N LYS A 6 -1.06 -3.43 -6.56
CA LYS A 6 -0.06 -4.49 -6.79
C LYS A 6 -0.66 -5.67 -7.51
N TYR A 7 -1.56 -6.38 -6.86
CA TYR A 7 -2.20 -7.57 -7.42
C TYR A 7 -3.46 -7.91 -6.63
N ASN A 8 -4.30 -8.77 -7.21
CA ASN A 8 -5.45 -9.31 -6.51
C ASN A 8 -4.99 -10.46 -5.61
N THR A 9 -5.63 -10.58 -4.46
CA THR A 9 -5.35 -11.63 -3.47
C THR A 9 -6.64 -12.32 -3.08
N THR A 10 -6.52 -13.54 -2.56
CA THR A 10 -7.65 -14.34 -2.09
C THR A 10 -7.90 -14.19 -0.59
N ASN A 11 -7.42 -13.13 0.02
CA ASN A 11 -7.66 -12.86 1.44
C ASN A 11 -9.15 -12.69 1.69
N ARG A 12 -9.65 -13.42 2.69
CA ARG A 12 -11.05 -13.37 3.06
C ARG A 12 -11.39 -12.04 3.74
N CYS A 13 -12.45 -11.41 3.29
CA CYS A 13 -12.97 -10.21 3.93
C CYS A 13 -13.71 -10.56 5.22
N ASP A 14 -13.35 -9.92 6.32
CA ASP A 14 -13.99 -10.14 7.62
C ASP A 14 -15.42 -9.60 7.69
N LYS A 15 -15.80 -8.72 6.78
CA LYS A 15 -17.12 -8.10 6.75
C LYS A 15 -18.14 -8.88 5.94
N CYS A 16 -17.77 -9.33 4.74
CA CYS A 16 -18.71 -10.00 3.83
C CYS A 16 -18.29 -11.42 3.45
N GLY A 17 -17.10 -11.86 3.86
CA GLY A 17 -16.60 -13.19 3.56
C GLY A 17 -16.12 -13.40 2.13
N ASN A 18 -16.05 -12.34 1.32
CA ASN A 18 -15.56 -12.44 -0.05
C ASN A 18 -14.09 -12.86 -0.08
N LEU A 19 -13.72 -13.72 -1.02
CA LEU A 19 -12.35 -14.24 -1.16
C LEU A 19 -11.57 -13.50 -2.24
N ASP A 20 -12.01 -12.32 -2.63
CA ASP A 20 -11.32 -11.51 -3.63
C ASP A 20 -11.06 -10.11 -3.07
N ALA A 21 -9.81 -9.73 -3.07
CA ALA A 21 -9.39 -8.43 -2.57
C ALA A 21 -8.26 -7.88 -3.44
N LYS A 22 -8.12 -6.56 -3.48
CA LYS A 22 -7.02 -5.90 -4.16
C LYS A 22 -6.00 -5.46 -3.12
N LEU A 23 -4.74 -5.79 -3.36
CA LEU A 23 -3.63 -5.38 -2.51
C LEU A 23 -3.02 -4.10 -3.06
N TYR A 24 -2.88 -3.10 -2.19
CA TYR A 24 -2.27 -1.82 -2.52
C TYR A 24 -1.09 -1.53 -1.61
N GLU A 25 -0.07 -0.89 -2.16
CA GLU A 25 0.99 -0.27 -1.38
C GLU A 25 0.62 1.17 -1.08
N VAL A 26 0.70 1.57 0.18
CA VAL A 26 0.55 2.97 0.56
C VAL A 26 1.93 3.60 0.58
N ILE A 27 2.14 4.57 -0.29
CA ILE A 27 3.45 5.18 -0.52
C ILE A 27 3.45 6.59 0.08
N LYS A 28 4.52 6.92 0.79
CA LYS A 28 4.78 8.28 1.25
C LYS A 28 6.07 8.79 0.63
N ILE A 29 6.21 10.11 0.53
CA ILE A 29 7.43 10.75 0.09
C ILE A 29 8.14 11.27 1.32
N ASP A 30 9.42 10.94 1.45
CA ASP A 30 10.25 11.36 2.56
C ASP A 30 11.63 11.79 2.06
N ASP A 31 12.31 12.61 2.85
CA ASP A 31 13.67 13.04 2.53
C ASP A 31 14.66 11.97 2.99
N VAL A 32 15.50 11.53 2.05
CA VAL A 32 16.53 10.53 2.29
C VAL A 32 17.89 11.11 1.98
N TRP A 33 18.86 10.87 2.86
CA TRP A 33 20.24 11.33 2.63
C TRP A 33 20.87 10.55 1.48
N ASN A 34 21.42 11.28 0.52
CA ASN A 34 22.17 10.71 -0.61
C ASN A 34 23.62 11.12 -0.52
N GLU A 35 24.51 10.15 -0.27
CA GLU A 35 25.93 10.40 -0.12
C GLU A 35 26.61 10.84 -1.43
N ASP A 36 26.09 10.40 -2.57
CA ASP A 36 26.66 10.73 -3.87
C ASP A 36 26.58 12.23 -4.18
N ILE A 37 25.49 12.86 -3.74
CA ILE A 37 25.28 14.30 -3.93
C ILE A 37 25.46 15.12 -2.65
N GLU A 38 25.70 14.44 -1.53
CA GLU A 38 25.87 15.05 -0.20
C GLU A 38 24.69 15.97 0.18
N ALA A 39 23.47 15.53 -0.12
CA ALA A 39 22.25 16.28 0.14
C ALA A 39 21.07 15.33 0.36
N TYR A 40 19.99 15.87 0.91
CA TYR A 40 18.73 15.13 1.00
C TYR A 40 17.99 15.21 -0.34
N GLU A 41 17.39 14.10 -0.72
CA GLU A 41 16.50 14.05 -1.88
C GLU A 41 15.19 13.36 -1.52
N GLU A 42 14.13 13.72 -2.24
CA GLU A 42 12.83 13.08 -2.05
C GLU A 42 12.84 11.67 -2.61
N ALA A 43 12.40 10.71 -1.82
CA ALA A 43 12.28 9.32 -2.24
C ALA A 43 10.90 8.77 -1.84
N GLU A 44 10.39 7.87 -2.67
CA GLU A 44 9.16 7.16 -2.37
C GLU A 44 9.48 5.99 -1.42
N ILE A 45 8.74 5.93 -0.32
CA ILE A 45 8.90 4.88 0.69
C ILE A 45 7.56 4.19 0.87
N ILE A 46 7.57 2.86 0.94
CA ILE A 46 6.37 2.09 1.24
C ILE A 46 6.11 2.20 2.74
N ASP A 47 5.01 2.86 3.11
CA ASP A 47 4.64 3.02 4.52
C ASP A 47 4.02 1.74 5.07
N HIS A 48 3.05 1.20 4.35
CA HIS A 48 2.38 -0.05 4.69
C HIS A 48 1.63 -0.58 3.48
N GLU A 49 1.01 -1.76 3.63
CA GLU A 49 0.16 -2.34 2.60
C GLU A 49 -1.26 -2.47 3.13
N VAL A 50 -2.25 -2.38 2.24
CA VAL A 50 -3.66 -2.55 2.58
C VAL A 50 -4.34 -3.49 1.60
N CYS A 51 -5.27 -4.30 2.11
CA CYS A 51 -6.15 -5.12 1.31
C CYS A 51 -7.55 -4.49 1.28
N ILE A 52 -8.12 -4.34 0.09
CA ILE A 52 -9.47 -3.77 -0.07
C ILE A 52 -10.36 -4.82 -0.72
N CYS A 53 -11.44 -5.20 -0.03
CA CYS A 53 -12.41 -6.12 -0.56
C CYS A 53 -13.05 -5.55 -1.83
N THR A 54 -13.09 -6.35 -2.91
CA THR A 54 -13.66 -5.90 -4.18
C THR A 54 -15.19 -5.83 -4.15
N ARG A 55 -15.84 -6.45 -3.15
CA ARG A 55 -17.28 -6.51 -3.04
C ARG A 55 -17.86 -5.42 -2.14
N CYS A 56 -17.37 -5.31 -0.92
CA CYS A 56 -17.89 -4.34 0.06
C CYS A 56 -17.00 -3.13 0.29
N GLY A 57 -15.77 -3.15 -0.22
CA GLY A 57 -14.83 -2.05 -0.06
C GLY A 57 -14.16 -1.97 1.31
N TYR A 58 -14.31 -2.98 2.15
CA TYR A 58 -13.67 -2.98 3.45
C TYR A 58 -12.14 -3.00 3.31
N GLU A 59 -11.50 -2.07 3.97
CA GLU A 59 -10.05 -1.91 3.92
C GLU A 59 -9.42 -2.49 5.18
N GLU A 60 -8.43 -3.34 4.98
CA GLU A 60 -7.70 -3.97 6.07
C GLU A 60 -6.21 -3.68 5.92
N LYS A 61 -5.60 -3.13 6.97
CA LYS A 61 -4.16 -2.89 7.01
C LYS A 61 -3.42 -4.18 7.31
N ILE A 62 -2.42 -4.47 6.51
CA ILE A 62 -1.57 -5.65 6.66
C ILE A 62 -0.36 -5.34 7.52
#